data_f2011d9a8533d2fb92d590e640602d49
#
_entry.id   f2011d9a8533d2fb92d590e640602d49
#
_cell.length_a   1.000
_cell.length_b   1.000
_cell.length_c   1.000
_cell.angle_alpha   90.00
_cell.angle_beta   90.00
_cell.angle_gamma   90.00
#
_symmetry.space_group_name_H-M   'P 1'
#
loop_
_entity.id
_entity.type
_entity.pdbx_description
1 polymer ?
#
loop_
_entity_poly.entity_id
_entity_poly.type
_entity_poly.pdbx_seq_one_letter_code
_entity_poly.pdbx_strand_id
1 'polypeptide(L)'
;GLEMKFFHNRLGVDITYYDQTSKNQIIGLASSSASGYPSRLINAGEIANRGIEVAINGRAVQYKDFAWDLGVNFSKNSNKVKSLTEGMDYFELESARWCNVSVGAEVGENFGSIVAPDFLRNENGDVLINPEPGLPLYDNTPRTIGNASWDWTGGFYTTFTYKNFRLSAGFDVKVGADLFSMSMRSAFQTGKANSTLEGRQAWYNSEEARLSAGKTLVEWRASGDAQGFVAPSVIDNGDGT
;
A
#
# COMPACT_ATOMS: atom_id res chain seq x y z
N GLY A 1 17.18 14.33 21.22
CA GLY A 1 15.96 14.16 22.01
C GLY A 1 15.83 15.19 23.10
N LEU A 2 14.63 15.42 23.57
CA LEU A 2 14.29 16.33 24.65
C LEU A 2 13.33 15.61 25.60
N GLU A 3 13.78 15.39 26.83
CA GLU A 3 12.97 14.83 27.91
C GLU A 3 12.61 15.92 28.91
N MET A 4 11.35 16.06 29.23
CA MET A 4 10.84 17.05 30.18
C MET A 4 9.92 16.38 31.19
N LYS A 5 10.01 16.81 32.46
CA LYS A 5 9.14 16.35 33.54
C LYS A 5 8.50 17.54 34.24
N PHE A 6 7.19 17.46 34.39
CA PHE A 6 6.38 18.52 34.96
C PHE A 6 5.60 18.04 36.20
N PHE A 7 5.16 18.97 37.02
CA PHE A 7 4.28 18.72 38.18
C PHE A 7 4.83 17.62 39.12
N HIS A 8 6.09 17.75 39.52
CA HIS A 8 6.77 16.77 40.40
C HIS A 8 6.74 15.35 39.78
N ASN A 9 7.13 15.24 38.51
CA ASN A 9 7.17 13.98 37.73
C ASN A 9 5.78 13.35 37.44
N ARG A 10 4.69 14.13 37.59
CA ARG A 10 3.35 13.63 37.25
C ARG A 10 3.07 13.61 35.76
N LEU A 11 3.78 14.42 34.99
CA LEU A 11 3.71 14.46 33.51
C LEU A 11 5.13 14.39 32.97
N GLY A 12 5.37 13.38 32.14
CA GLY A 12 6.59 13.22 31.36
C GLY A 12 6.29 13.45 29.88
N VAL A 13 7.17 14.15 29.21
CA VAL A 13 7.14 14.38 27.75
C VAL A 13 8.52 14.06 27.23
N ASP A 14 8.57 13.19 26.23
CA ASP A 14 9.77 12.83 25.48
C ASP A 14 9.53 13.13 24.00
N ILE A 15 10.44 13.87 23.39
CA ILE A 15 10.39 14.23 21.98
C ILE A 15 11.75 13.89 21.37
N THR A 16 11.76 13.03 20.40
CA THR A 16 12.96 12.67 19.66
C THR A 16 12.78 12.99 18.18
N TYR A 17 13.73 13.73 17.63
CA TYR A 17 13.88 13.91 16.19
C TYR A 17 15.18 13.23 15.76
N TYR A 18 15.13 12.50 14.65
CA TYR A 18 16.31 11.89 14.08
C TYR A 18 16.39 12.13 12.56
N ASP A 19 17.60 12.29 12.10
CA ASP A 19 17.97 12.35 10.68
C ASP A 19 19.25 11.54 10.51
N GLN A 20 19.14 10.39 9.90
CA GLN A 20 20.27 9.50 9.67
C GLN A 20 20.25 8.97 8.25
N THR A 21 21.42 8.72 7.72
CA THR A 21 21.60 8.12 6.41
C THR A 21 22.44 6.86 6.55
N SER A 22 21.88 5.74 6.17
CA SER A 22 22.58 4.46 6.06
C SER A 22 23.19 4.33 4.68
N LYS A 23 24.48 3.99 4.61
CA LYS A 23 25.23 3.79 3.36
C LYS A 23 25.80 2.39 3.28
N ASN A 24 26.09 1.97 2.05
CA ASN A 24 26.72 0.66 1.78
C ASN A 24 25.94 -0.52 2.38
N GLN A 25 24.63 -0.52 2.23
CA GLN A 25 23.79 -1.61 2.69
C GLN A 25 24.16 -2.89 1.92
N ILE A 26 24.28 -4.01 2.63
CA ILE A 26 24.55 -5.30 2.00
C ILE A 26 23.24 -5.87 1.48
N ILE A 27 23.13 -6.05 0.17
CA ILE A 27 21.96 -6.66 -0.47
C ILE A 27 22.36 -7.85 -1.32
N GLY A 28 21.47 -8.84 -1.38
CA GLY A 28 21.64 -10.02 -2.23
C GLY A 28 21.05 -9.78 -3.62
N LEU A 29 21.87 -9.73 -4.65
CA LEU A 29 21.40 -9.70 -6.03
C LEU A 29 21.35 -11.11 -6.61
N ALA A 30 20.26 -11.40 -7.32
CA ALA A 30 20.20 -12.59 -8.16
C ALA A 30 21.33 -12.55 -9.19
N SER A 31 22.03 -13.66 -9.35
CA SER A 31 23.12 -13.80 -10.30
C SER A 31 22.70 -14.70 -11.43
N SER A 32 23.32 -14.52 -12.61
CA SER A 32 23.08 -15.44 -13.72
C SER A 32 23.45 -16.86 -13.32
N SER A 33 22.58 -17.82 -13.62
CA SER A 33 22.84 -19.26 -13.40
C SER A 33 24.14 -19.74 -14.05
N ALA A 34 24.62 -19.05 -15.08
CA ALA A 34 25.89 -19.34 -15.74
C ALA A 34 27.11 -19.07 -14.83
N SER A 35 26.96 -18.25 -13.76
CA SER A 35 28.02 -17.98 -12.79
C SER A 35 28.24 -19.11 -11.77
N GLY A 36 27.32 -20.08 -11.71
CA GLY A 36 27.33 -21.15 -10.72
C GLY A 36 26.84 -20.75 -9.33
N TYR A 37 26.45 -19.48 -9.14
CA TYR A 37 25.92 -18.95 -7.88
C TYR A 37 24.54 -18.32 -8.10
N PRO A 38 23.54 -18.66 -7.28
CA PRO A 38 22.16 -18.11 -7.44
C PRO A 38 22.07 -16.63 -7.07
N SER A 39 22.96 -16.16 -6.23
CA SER A 39 23.00 -14.75 -5.78
C SER A 39 24.41 -14.31 -5.42
N ARG A 40 24.63 -13.01 -5.43
CA ARG A 40 25.85 -12.37 -4.92
C ARG A 40 25.50 -11.26 -3.96
N LEU A 41 26.28 -11.10 -2.91
CA LEU A 41 26.16 -9.95 -1.99
C LEU A 41 26.92 -8.76 -2.57
N ILE A 42 26.27 -7.62 -2.58
CA ILE A 42 26.87 -6.34 -2.97
C ILE A 42 26.63 -5.28 -1.90
N ASN A 43 27.54 -4.36 -1.78
CA ASN A 43 27.31 -3.15 -1.01
C ASN A 43 26.57 -2.15 -1.90
N ALA A 44 25.33 -1.91 -1.59
CA ALA A 44 24.50 -1.06 -2.41
C ALA A 44 23.59 -0.16 -1.58
N GLY A 45 23.38 1.02 -2.10
CA GLY A 45 22.35 1.93 -1.66
C GLY A 45 22.72 2.87 -0.54
N GLU A 46 22.04 3.98 -0.59
CA GLU A 46 21.96 4.99 0.44
C GLU A 46 20.49 5.20 0.78
N ILE A 47 20.13 5.00 2.05
CA ILE A 47 18.77 5.16 2.55
C ILE A 47 18.77 6.21 3.64
N ALA A 48 17.96 7.26 3.47
CA ALA A 48 17.77 8.30 4.45
C ALA A 48 16.54 8.03 5.30
N ASN A 49 16.71 8.04 6.62
CA ASN A 49 15.64 7.93 7.60
C ASN A 49 15.52 9.25 8.36
N ARG A 50 14.34 9.85 8.32
CA ARG A 50 14.00 11.05 9.08
C ARG A 50 12.72 10.83 9.82
N GLY A 51 12.70 11.16 11.09
CA GLY A 51 11.48 10.94 11.85
C GLY A 51 11.40 11.78 13.10
N ILE A 52 10.17 11.77 13.63
CA ILE A 52 9.85 12.35 14.91
C ILE A 52 9.09 11.31 15.74
N GLU A 53 9.48 11.22 16.99
CA GLU A 53 8.83 10.38 17.99
C GLU A 53 8.43 11.25 19.17
N VAL A 54 7.21 11.06 19.66
CA VAL A 54 6.68 11.77 20.82
C VAL A 54 6.09 10.75 21.77
N ALA A 55 6.49 10.80 23.01
CA ALA A 55 5.86 10.03 24.08
C ALA A 55 5.42 10.99 25.20
N ILE A 56 4.16 10.90 25.59
CA ILE A 56 3.59 11.66 26.69
C ILE A 56 3.00 10.65 27.66
N ASN A 57 3.40 10.72 28.91
CA ASN A 57 2.86 9.85 29.94
C ASN A 57 2.64 10.65 31.22
N GLY A 58 1.61 10.29 31.95
CA GLY A 58 1.34 11.03 33.18
C GLY A 58 0.23 10.43 34.00
N ARG A 59 0.23 10.85 35.26
CA ARG A 59 -0.83 10.57 36.22
C ARG A 59 -1.83 11.71 36.22
N ALA A 60 -2.95 11.51 35.49
CA ALA A 60 -3.99 12.52 35.37
C ALA A 60 -4.69 12.79 36.70
N VAL A 61 -5.00 11.75 37.45
CA VAL A 61 -5.68 11.85 38.74
C VAL A 61 -4.99 10.97 39.78
N GLN A 62 -4.85 11.51 40.97
CA GLN A 62 -4.50 10.74 42.18
C GLN A 62 -5.29 11.29 43.35
N TYR A 63 -6.19 10.49 43.90
CA TYR A 63 -6.98 10.86 45.05
C TYR A 63 -7.22 9.65 45.95
N LYS A 64 -6.73 9.70 47.19
CA LYS A 64 -6.81 8.56 48.14
C LYS A 64 -6.37 7.25 47.48
N ASP A 65 -7.28 6.32 47.36
CA ASP A 65 -7.06 4.97 46.82
C ASP A 65 -7.23 4.90 45.30
N PHE A 66 -7.53 6.03 44.61
CA PHE A 66 -7.74 6.10 43.18
C PHE A 66 -6.57 6.78 42.47
N ALA A 67 -6.09 6.12 41.40
CA ALA A 67 -5.13 6.70 40.49
C ALA A 67 -5.55 6.42 39.04
N TRP A 68 -5.32 7.41 38.16
CA TRP A 68 -5.55 7.30 36.74
C TRP A 68 -4.30 7.73 35.99
N ASP A 69 -3.68 6.77 35.32
CA ASP A 69 -2.49 6.96 34.51
C ASP A 69 -2.87 6.92 33.03
N LEU A 70 -2.28 7.82 32.25
CA LEU A 70 -2.48 7.95 30.81
C LEU A 70 -1.13 7.98 30.11
N GLY A 71 -1.10 7.44 28.91
CA GLY A 71 0.03 7.60 28.02
C GLY A 71 -0.39 7.64 26.56
N VAL A 72 0.34 8.42 25.79
CA VAL A 72 0.19 8.58 24.35
C VAL A 72 1.57 8.49 23.73
N ASN A 73 1.70 7.74 22.64
CA ASN A 73 2.88 7.78 21.79
C ASN A 73 2.49 8.06 20.36
N PHE A 74 3.40 8.68 19.64
CA PHE A 74 3.28 9.00 18.22
C PHE A 74 4.64 8.84 17.57
N SER A 75 4.69 8.21 16.40
CA SER A 75 5.90 8.09 15.61
C SER A 75 5.58 8.29 14.13
N LYS A 76 6.36 9.13 13.48
CA LYS A 76 6.34 9.31 12.03
C LYS A 76 7.75 9.18 11.50
N ASN A 77 7.95 8.25 10.56
CA ASN A 77 9.22 8.02 9.88
C ASN A 77 9.05 8.22 8.37
N SER A 78 9.99 8.90 7.74
CA SER A 78 10.17 8.96 6.30
C SER A 78 11.47 8.23 5.96
N ASN A 79 11.36 7.18 5.16
CA ASN A 79 12.45 6.29 4.81
C ASN A 79 12.64 6.32 3.29
N LYS A 80 13.52 7.21 2.79
CA LYS A 80 13.72 7.41 1.35
C LYS A 80 14.99 6.73 0.83
N VAL A 81 14.84 6.00 -0.27
CA VAL A 81 15.96 5.45 -1.03
C VAL A 81 16.57 6.58 -1.86
N LYS A 82 17.81 6.96 -1.56
CA LYS A 82 18.51 8.01 -2.28
C LYS A 82 19.27 7.50 -3.49
N SER A 83 19.88 6.34 -3.37
CA SER A 83 20.58 5.67 -4.44
C SER A 83 20.63 4.17 -4.20
N LEU A 84 20.76 3.43 -5.28
CA LEU A 84 21.10 2.01 -5.29
C LEU A 84 22.47 1.84 -5.98
N THR A 85 22.82 0.63 -6.38
CA THR A 85 24.02 0.37 -7.19
C THR A 85 23.89 1.03 -8.56
N GLU A 86 25.01 1.42 -9.15
CA GLU A 86 25.08 2.01 -10.51
C GLU A 86 24.30 1.15 -11.52
N GLY A 87 23.42 1.81 -12.27
CA GLY A 87 22.55 1.16 -13.25
C GLY A 87 21.34 0.43 -12.66
N MET A 88 21.04 0.63 -11.38
CA MET A 88 19.88 0.04 -10.71
C MET A 88 19.00 1.13 -10.10
N ASP A 89 17.80 1.29 -10.61
CA ASP A 89 16.81 2.24 -10.09
C ASP A 89 15.78 1.58 -9.16
N TYR A 90 15.66 0.25 -9.24
CA TYR A 90 14.75 -0.54 -8.41
C TYR A 90 15.42 -1.83 -7.95
N PHE A 91 15.22 -2.19 -6.71
CA PHE A 91 15.62 -3.47 -6.10
C PHE A 91 14.42 -4.18 -5.51
N GLU A 92 14.09 -5.36 -6.04
CA GLU A 92 13.00 -6.20 -5.54
C GLU A 92 13.42 -6.87 -4.22
N LEU A 93 12.61 -6.69 -3.18
CA LEU A 93 12.77 -7.35 -1.89
C LEU A 93 12.00 -8.67 -1.86
N GLU A 94 10.75 -8.64 -2.34
CA GLU A 94 9.85 -9.78 -2.38
C GLU A 94 8.82 -9.58 -3.49
N SER A 95 8.37 -10.67 -4.10
CA SER A 95 7.33 -10.63 -5.13
C SER A 95 6.18 -11.57 -4.82
N ALA A 96 4.98 -11.14 -5.18
CA ALA A 96 3.79 -11.94 -5.02
C ALA A 96 3.72 -13.00 -6.12
N ARG A 97 3.49 -14.26 -5.74
CA ARG A 97 3.42 -15.37 -6.68
C ARG A 97 2.29 -15.18 -7.70
N TRP A 98 2.57 -15.52 -8.94
CA TRP A 98 1.61 -15.55 -10.07
C TRP A 98 0.97 -14.19 -10.39
N CYS A 99 1.61 -13.11 -10.00
CA CYS A 99 1.22 -11.76 -10.41
C CYS A 99 2.46 -10.87 -10.44
N ASN A 100 2.41 -9.85 -11.30
CA ASN A 100 3.52 -8.92 -11.46
C ASN A 100 3.44 -7.80 -10.40
N VAL A 101 3.39 -8.20 -9.13
CA VAL A 101 3.39 -7.27 -8.00
C VAL A 101 4.58 -7.60 -7.12
N SER A 102 5.39 -6.61 -6.83
CA SER A 102 6.56 -6.76 -5.95
C SER A 102 6.61 -5.62 -4.93
N VAL A 103 7.36 -5.87 -3.86
CA VAL A 103 7.72 -4.86 -2.86
C VAL A 103 9.21 -4.67 -2.93
N GLY A 104 9.65 -3.43 -2.99
CA GLY A 104 11.06 -3.15 -3.18
C GLY A 104 11.51 -1.78 -2.73
N ALA A 105 12.71 -1.45 -3.16
CA ALA A 105 13.35 -0.16 -2.96
C ALA A 105 13.53 0.49 -4.33
N GLU A 106 12.86 1.61 -4.57
CA GLU A 106 12.95 2.42 -5.79
C GLU A 106 13.63 3.75 -5.45
N VAL A 107 14.57 4.16 -6.30
CA VAL A 107 15.31 5.41 -6.10
C VAL A 107 14.36 6.60 -6.14
N GLY A 108 14.39 7.43 -5.12
CA GLY A 108 13.50 8.59 -4.97
C GLY A 108 12.20 8.31 -4.22
N GLU A 109 11.83 7.03 -4.02
CA GLU A 109 10.64 6.62 -3.32
C GLU A 109 10.95 6.17 -1.88
N ASN A 110 9.90 5.90 -1.10
CA ASN A 110 10.05 5.31 0.22
C ASN A 110 10.44 3.83 0.10
N PHE A 111 11.29 3.37 0.99
CA PHE A 111 11.62 1.95 1.09
C PHE A 111 10.36 1.14 1.40
N GLY A 112 10.15 0.04 0.66
CA GLY A 112 8.92 -0.74 0.73
C GLY A 112 7.86 -0.30 -0.28
N SER A 113 8.27 0.34 -1.38
CA SER A 113 7.39 0.66 -2.50
C SER A 113 6.76 -0.60 -3.07
N ILE A 114 5.45 -0.57 -3.28
CA ILE A 114 4.70 -1.61 -3.97
C ILE A 114 4.67 -1.25 -5.45
N VAL A 115 5.26 -2.13 -6.26
CA VAL A 115 5.43 -1.91 -7.70
C VAL A 115 4.61 -2.93 -8.46
N ALA A 116 3.85 -2.46 -9.44
CA ALA A 116 3.04 -3.30 -10.31
C ALA A 116 2.80 -2.63 -11.67
N PRO A 117 2.41 -3.39 -12.70
CA PRO A 117 1.74 -2.85 -13.88
C PRO A 117 0.45 -2.10 -13.48
N ASP A 118 0.14 -1.03 -14.19
CA ASP A 118 -1.09 -0.28 -14.00
C ASP A 118 -1.92 -0.25 -15.30
N PHE A 119 -3.14 0.22 -15.22
CA PHE A 119 -3.95 0.46 -16.39
C PHE A 119 -3.45 1.67 -17.17
N LEU A 120 -3.53 1.57 -18.50
CA LEU A 120 -3.36 2.75 -19.34
C LEU A 120 -4.47 3.76 -19.05
N ARG A 121 -4.11 5.02 -18.98
CA ARG A 121 -5.04 6.13 -18.71
C ARG A 121 -4.85 7.24 -19.73
N ASN A 122 -5.96 7.93 -20.03
CA ASN A 122 -5.91 9.14 -20.83
C ASN A 122 -5.38 10.34 -19.99
N GLU A 123 -5.30 11.51 -20.62
CA GLU A 123 -4.86 12.74 -19.98
C GLU A 123 -5.74 13.19 -18.79
N ASN A 124 -7.01 12.76 -18.77
CA ASN A 124 -7.96 13.05 -17.69
C ASN A 124 -7.84 12.04 -16.52
N GLY A 125 -7.02 10.99 -16.66
CA GLY A 125 -6.85 9.94 -15.67
C GLY A 125 -7.85 8.77 -15.79
N ASP A 126 -8.70 8.74 -16.80
CA ASP A 126 -9.66 7.66 -17.04
C ASP A 126 -8.95 6.43 -17.62
N VAL A 127 -9.40 5.24 -17.22
CA VAL A 127 -8.85 3.97 -17.70
C VAL A 127 -9.26 3.73 -19.16
N LEU A 128 -8.28 3.48 -20.01
CA LEU A 128 -8.51 3.13 -21.42
C LEU A 128 -8.98 1.68 -21.52
N ILE A 129 -9.99 1.45 -22.37
CA ILE A 129 -10.61 0.16 -22.59
C ILE A 129 -10.41 -0.27 -24.03
N ASN A 130 -9.93 -1.49 -24.23
CA ASN A 130 -9.94 -2.09 -25.55
C ASN A 130 -11.40 -2.31 -26.00
N PRO A 131 -11.84 -1.69 -27.10
CA PRO A 131 -13.24 -1.76 -27.52
C PRO A 131 -13.69 -3.17 -27.90
N GLU A 132 -12.79 -4.01 -28.38
CA GLU A 132 -13.14 -5.35 -28.87
C GLU A 132 -13.43 -6.33 -27.71
N PRO A 133 -12.51 -6.66 -26.79
CA PRO A 133 -12.82 -7.50 -25.63
C PRO A 133 -13.54 -6.74 -24.52
N GLY A 134 -13.51 -5.40 -24.52
CA GLY A 134 -14.06 -4.56 -23.45
C GLY A 134 -13.31 -4.64 -22.14
N LEU A 135 -12.03 -4.95 -22.19
CA LEU A 135 -11.16 -5.06 -21.03
C LEU A 135 -10.24 -3.83 -20.94
N PRO A 136 -9.84 -3.45 -19.73
CA PRO A 136 -8.84 -2.41 -19.55
C PRO A 136 -7.54 -2.73 -20.29
N LEU A 137 -6.94 -1.71 -20.89
CA LEU A 137 -5.60 -1.79 -21.42
C LEU A 137 -4.59 -1.67 -20.30
N TYR A 138 -3.51 -2.45 -20.39
CA TYR A 138 -2.44 -2.47 -19.40
C TYR A 138 -1.21 -1.76 -19.93
N ASP A 139 -0.61 -0.95 -19.07
CA ASP A 139 0.79 -0.56 -19.18
C ASP A 139 1.63 -1.62 -18.47
N ASN A 140 2.40 -2.40 -19.23
CA ASN A 140 3.26 -3.42 -18.66
C ASN A 140 4.53 -2.85 -17.99
N THR A 141 4.74 -1.53 -18.07
CA THR A 141 5.85 -0.88 -17.37
C THR A 141 5.52 -0.82 -15.88
N PRO A 142 6.27 -1.52 -15.02
CA PRO A 142 6.02 -1.46 -13.59
C PRO A 142 6.22 -0.04 -13.06
N ARG A 143 5.33 0.39 -12.18
CA ARG A 143 5.43 1.67 -11.48
C ARG A 143 5.01 1.52 -10.02
N THR A 144 5.50 2.42 -9.17
CA THR A 144 5.06 2.46 -7.78
C THR A 144 3.59 2.84 -7.70
N ILE A 145 2.80 1.94 -7.12
CA ILE A 145 1.34 2.08 -6.94
C ILE A 145 0.93 2.23 -5.48
N GLY A 146 1.87 2.07 -4.56
CA GLY A 146 1.63 2.20 -3.12
C GLY A 146 2.90 1.99 -2.32
N ASN A 147 2.79 2.02 -1.01
CA ASN A 147 3.90 1.79 -0.09
C ASN A 147 3.48 0.95 1.12
N ALA A 148 4.29 -0.04 1.47
CA ALA A 148 4.04 -0.92 2.61
C ALA A 148 4.41 -0.30 3.97
N SER A 149 5.05 0.87 3.97
CA SER A 149 5.43 1.59 5.18
C SER A 149 4.30 2.46 5.70
N TRP A 150 4.15 2.51 7.03
CA TRP A 150 3.13 3.36 7.66
C TRP A 150 3.52 4.84 7.55
N ASP A 151 2.56 5.71 7.24
CA ASP A 151 2.75 7.16 7.28
C ASP A 151 3.03 7.65 8.69
N TRP A 152 2.32 7.06 9.65
CA TRP A 152 2.55 7.27 11.07
C TRP A 152 1.95 6.13 11.90
N THR A 153 2.47 5.96 13.08
CA THR A 153 1.94 5.05 14.10
C THR A 153 1.72 5.80 15.41
N GLY A 154 0.77 5.32 16.18
CA GLY A 154 0.49 5.90 17.48
C GLY A 154 -0.14 4.89 18.43
N GLY A 155 -0.08 5.20 19.70
CA GLY A 155 -0.70 4.39 20.72
C GLY A 155 -1.27 5.27 21.83
N PHE A 156 -2.32 4.77 22.42
CA PHE A 156 -2.91 5.33 23.62
C PHE A 156 -3.09 4.21 24.64
N TYR A 157 -2.68 4.45 25.86
CA TYR A 157 -2.94 3.54 26.94
C TYR A 157 -3.46 4.27 28.17
N THR A 158 -4.32 3.58 28.91
CA THR A 158 -4.93 4.09 30.13
C THR A 158 -4.95 3.02 31.20
N THR A 159 -4.71 3.42 32.44
CA THR A 159 -4.74 2.52 33.60
C THR A 159 -5.48 3.20 34.73
N PHE A 160 -6.53 2.55 35.19
CA PHE A 160 -7.27 2.92 36.39
C PHE A 160 -6.87 1.99 37.54
N THR A 161 -6.52 2.55 38.66
CA THR A 161 -6.22 1.80 39.89
C THR A 161 -7.15 2.29 41.00
N TYR A 162 -7.86 1.38 41.63
CA TYR A 162 -8.69 1.65 42.80
C TYR A 162 -8.50 0.56 43.84
N LYS A 163 -7.90 0.93 44.97
CA LYS A 163 -7.49 -0.04 46.00
C LYS A 163 -6.68 -1.19 45.40
N ASN A 164 -7.21 -2.40 45.48
CA ASN A 164 -6.57 -3.64 44.98
C ASN A 164 -6.97 -3.97 43.55
N PHE A 165 -7.82 -3.15 42.90
CA PHE A 165 -8.26 -3.37 41.53
C PHE A 165 -7.46 -2.49 40.57
N ARG A 166 -7.07 -3.10 39.45
CA ARG A 166 -6.40 -2.40 38.35
C ARG A 166 -7.04 -2.80 37.03
N LEU A 167 -7.45 -1.81 36.25
CA LEU A 167 -7.97 -1.96 34.89
C LEU A 167 -7.06 -1.19 33.95
N SER A 168 -6.54 -1.87 32.94
CA SER A 168 -5.71 -1.25 31.91
C SER A 168 -6.28 -1.54 30.50
N ALA A 169 -6.22 -0.55 29.61
CA ALA A 169 -6.54 -0.70 28.21
C ALA A 169 -5.47 -0.01 27.36
N GLY A 170 -5.15 -0.61 26.22
CA GLY A 170 -4.21 -0.06 25.24
C GLY A 170 -4.80 -0.13 23.84
N PHE A 171 -4.51 0.88 23.04
CA PHE A 171 -4.94 1.00 21.64
C PHE A 171 -3.73 1.37 20.80
N ASP A 172 -3.49 0.60 19.74
CA ASP A 172 -2.49 0.90 18.72
C ASP A 172 -3.17 1.33 17.43
N VAL A 173 -2.63 2.38 16.82
CA VAL A 173 -3.11 2.96 15.56
C VAL A 173 -1.95 2.95 14.57
N LYS A 174 -2.21 2.50 13.37
CA LYS A 174 -1.28 2.51 12.24
C LYS A 174 -2.01 3.01 11.02
N VAL A 175 -1.45 3.98 10.32
CA VAL A 175 -2.11 4.67 9.21
C VAL A 175 -1.19 4.77 8.01
N GLY A 176 -1.75 4.62 6.82
CA GLY A 176 -1.14 5.00 5.54
C GLY A 176 -0.39 3.88 4.80
N ALA A 177 -0.22 2.68 5.39
CA ALA A 177 0.38 1.58 4.63
C ALA A 177 -0.60 0.95 3.66
N ASP A 178 -0.10 0.60 2.49
CA ASP A 178 -0.81 -0.19 1.50
C ASP A 178 -0.48 -1.68 1.66
N LEU A 179 -1.45 -2.52 1.37
CA LEU A 179 -1.30 -3.97 1.42
C LEU A 179 -1.85 -4.61 0.15
N PHE A 180 -1.02 -5.33 -0.57
CA PHE A 180 -1.48 -6.18 -1.64
C PHE A 180 -2.13 -7.46 -1.10
N SER A 181 -3.40 -7.67 -1.46
CA SER A 181 -4.17 -8.85 -1.03
C SER A 181 -4.37 -9.83 -2.18
N MET A 182 -3.64 -10.94 -2.17
CA MET A 182 -3.83 -12.03 -3.13
C MET A 182 -5.22 -12.65 -3.07
N SER A 183 -5.80 -12.76 -1.87
CA SER A 183 -7.16 -13.27 -1.67
C SER A 183 -8.19 -12.36 -2.35
N MET A 184 -8.04 -11.04 -2.20
CA MET A 184 -8.92 -10.09 -2.85
C MET A 184 -8.77 -10.13 -4.38
N ARG A 185 -7.53 -10.14 -4.88
CA ARG A 185 -7.25 -10.33 -6.31
C ARG A 185 -7.95 -11.58 -6.85
N SER A 186 -7.80 -12.71 -6.16
CA SER A 186 -8.44 -13.97 -6.58
C SER A 186 -9.97 -13.89 -6.52
N ALA A 187 -10.54 -13.20 -5.55
CA ALA A 187 -11.98 -12.98 -5.45
C ALA A 187 -12.51 -12.15 -6.63
N PHE A 188 -11.79 -11.10 -7.05
CA PHE A 188 -12.12 -10.34 -8.25
C PHE A 188 -11.98 -11.19 -9.51
N GLN A 189 -10.87 -11.87 -9.68
CA GLN A 189 -10.59 -12.70 -10.86
C GLN A 189 -11.62 -13.82 -11.05
N THR A 190 -12.09 -14.41 -9.97
CA THR A 190 -13.09 -15.49 -10.00
C THR A 190 -14.53 -14.99 -9.92
N GLY A 191 -14.73 -13.67 -9.88
CA GLY A 191 -16.05 -13.06 -9.79
C GLY A 191 -16.77 -13.31 -8.44
N LYS A 192 -16.03 -13.56 -7.37
CA LYS A 192 -16.58 -13.81 -6.02
C LYS A 192 -16.62 -12.55 -5.15
N ALA A 193 -15.99 -11.46 -5.58
CA ALA A 193 -16.11 -10.17 -4.90
C ALA A 193 -17.49 -9.56 -5.14
N ASN A 194 -18.10 -8.97 -4.12
CA ASN A 194 -19.45 -8.38 -4.20
C ASN A 194 -19.56 -7.30 -5.31
N SER A 195 -18.51 -6.50 -5.50
CA SER A 195 -18.44 -5.49 -6.57
C SER A 195 -18.47 -6.05 -7.98
N THR A 196 -18.25 -7.37 -8.16
CA THR A 196 -18.35 -8.04 -9.46
C THR A 196 -19.75 -8.63 -9.73
N LEU A 197 -20.70 -8.45 -8.82
CA LEU A 197 -22.06 -8.99 -8.97
C LEU A 197 -22.99 -8.06 -9.75
N GLU A 198 -22.77 -6.75 -9.64
CA GLU A 198 -23.57 -5.74 -10.30
C GLU A 198 -23.53 -5.94 -11.81
N GLY A 199 -24.71 -5.92 -12.45
CA GLY A 199 -24.85 -6.11 -13.87
C GLY A 199 -24.59 -7.51 -14.43
N ARG A 200 -24.09 -8.45 -13.62
CA ARG A 200 -23.67 -9.78 -14.08
C ARG A 200 -24.77 -10.56 -14.79
N GLN A 201 -25.98 -10.59 -14.24
CA GLN A 201 -27.09 -11.33 -14.85
C GLN A 201 -27.53 -10.69 -16.16
N ALA A 202 -27.59 -9.36 -16.18
CA ALA A 202 -27.93 -8.63 -17.40
C ALA A 202 -26.85 -8.85 -18.48
N TRP A 203 -25.58 -8.89 -18.09
CA TRP A 203 -24.48 -9.21 -18.99
C TRP A 203 -24.60 -10.62 -19.59
N TYR A 204 -24.87 -11.63 -18.77
CA TYR A 204 -25.05 -13.02 -19.26
C TYR A 204 -26.20 -13.12 -20.25
N ASN A 205 -27.33 -12.49 -19.94
CA ASN A 205 -28.50 -12.50 -20.84
C ASN A 205 -28.21 -11.79 -22.17
N SER A 206 -27.50 -10.65 -22.13
CA SER A 206 -27.07 -9.90 -23.29
C SER A 206 -26.04 -10.68 -24.12
N GLU A 207 -25.11 -11.36 -23.49
CA GLU A 207 -24.07 -12.15 -24.15
C GLU A 207 -24.68 -13.38 -24.86
N GLU A 208 -25.63 -14.06 -24.24
CA GLU A 208 -26.37 -15.16 -24.87
C GLU A 208 -27.14 -14.68 -26.11
N ALA A 209 -27.78 -13.52 -26.02
CA ALA A 209 -28.45 -12.90 -27.16
C ALA A 209 -27.49 -12.52 -28.29
N ARG A 210 -26.33 -11.95 -27.94
CA ARG A 210 -25.24 -11.61 -28.88
C ARG A 210 -24.75 -12.83 -29.64
N LEU A 211 -24.43 -13.91 -28.94
CA LEU A 211 -23.95 -15.17 -29.52
C LEU A 211 -25.02 -15.76 -30.46
N SER A 212 -26.27 -15.74 -30.04
CA SER A 212 -27.39 -16.21 -30.85
C SER A 212 -27.59 -15.38 -32.12
N ALA A 213 -27.29 -14.09 -32.09
CA ALA A 213 -27.33 -13.19 -33.23
C ALA A 213 -26.09 -13.27 -34.14
N GLY A 214 -25.04 -14.00 -33.72
CA GLY A 214 -23.78 -14.14 -34.46
C GLY A 214 -22.97 -12.84 -34.57
N LYS A 215 -23.22 -11.86 -33.67
CA LYS A 215 -22.53 -10.56 -33.68
C LYS A 215 -21.24 -10.58 -32.86
N THR A 216 -20.25 -9.81 -33.29
CA THR A 216 -19.09 -9.49 -32.50
C THR A 216 -19.46 -8.62 -31.30
N LEU A 217 -18.59 -8.52 -30.28
CA LEU A 217 -18.85 -7.67 -29.11
C LEU A 217 -18.92 -6.18 -29.50
N VAL A 218 -18.08 -5.75 -30.44
CA VAL A 218 -18.07 -4.38 -30.96
C VAL A 218 -19.38 -4.05 -31.63
N GLU A 219 -19.86 -4.90 -32.57
CA GLU A 219 -21.15 -4.72 -33.24
C GLU A 219 -22.31 -4.70 -32.24
N TRP A 220 -22.28 -5.56 -31.22
CA TRP A 220 -23.31 -5.64 -30.18
C TRP A 220 -23.40 -4.38 -29.35
N ARG A 221 -22.25 -3.81 -28.99
CA ARG A 221 -22.18 -2.53 -28.28
C ARG A 221 -22.59 -1.37 -29.13
N ALA A 222 -22.15 -1.32 -30.38
CA ALA A 222 -22.50 -0.27 -31.31
C ALA A 222 -24.03 -0.24 -31.62
N SER A 223 -24.71 -1.40 -31.54
CA SER A 223 -26.17 -1.46 -31.70
C SER A 223 -26.97 -0.97 -30.49
N GLY A 224 -26.31 -0.74 -29.35
CA GLY A 224 -26.96 -0.38 -28.08
C GLY A 224 -27.63 -1.54 -27.34
N ASP A 225 -27.48 -2.77 -27.84
CA ASP A 225 -28.12 -3.97 -27.28
C ASP A 225 -27.35 -4.55 -26.10
N ALA A 226 -26.08 -4.14 -25.90
CA ALA A 226 -25.24 -4.59 -24.77
C ALA A 226 -25.83 -4.11 -23.44
N GLN A 227 -26.01 -5.04 -22.50
CA GLN A 227 -26.56 -4.75 -21.17
C GLN A 227 -25.68 -5.31 -20.07
N GLY A 228 -25.84 -4.79 -18.86
CA GLY A 228 -25.13 -5.24 -17.67
C GLY A 228 -23.64 -4.93 -17.67
N PHE A 229 -23.17 -4.24 -18.67
CA PHE A 229 -21.81 -3.78 -18.74
C PHE A 229 -21.73 -2.40 -18.07
N VAL A 230 -21.12 -2.35 -16.90
CA VAL A 230 -20.70 -1.08 -16.32
C VAL A 230 -19.52 -0.61 -17.17
N ALA A 231 -19.83 0.19 -18.18
CA ALA A 231 -18.80 0.73 -19.06
C ALA A 231 -17.80 1.50 -18.18
N PRO A 232 -16.52 1.23 -18.29
CA PRO A 232 -15.51 2.16 -17.81
C PRO A 232 -15.74 3.51 -18.50
N SER A 233 -15.31 4.55 -17.85
CA SER A 233 -15.58 5.93 -18.23
C SER A 233 -15.11 6.33 -19.63
N VAL A 234 -14.17 5.58 -20.22
CA VAL A 234 -13.61 5.91 -21.56
C VAL A 234 -13.35 4.64 -22.37
N ILE A 235 -13.80 4.66 -23.61
CA ILE A 235 -13.46 3.67 -24.63
C ILE A 235 -12.43 4.30 -25.56
N ASP A 236 -11.25 3.67 -25.66
CA ASP A 236 -10.25 4.08 -26.66
C ASP A 236 -10.75 3.66 -28.06
N ASN A 237 -11.08 4.65 -28.86
CA ASN A 237 -11.50 4.46 -30.25
C ASN A 237 -10.32 4.35 -31.23
N GLY A 238 -9.07 4.32 -30.72
CA GLY A 238 -7.85 4.26 -31.52
C GLY A 238 -7.38 5.63 -32.02
N ASP A 239 -8.03 6.71 -31.60
CA ASP A 239 -7.67 8.09 -31.92
C ASP A 239 -7.11 8.87 -30.71
N GLY A 240 -7.00 8.20 -29.55
CA GLY A 240 -6.48 8.79 -28.31
C GLY A 240 -7.48 9.67 -27.57
N THR A 241 -8.80 9.58 -27.85
CA THR A 241 -9.84 10.34 -27.17
C THR A 241 -10.76 9.47 -26.31
#